data_af4747e10dc8634184f5ca7659326b78
#
_entry.id   af4747e10dc8634184f5ca7659326b78
#
_cell.length_a   1.000
_cell.length_b   1.000
_cell.length_c   1.000
_cell.angle_alpha   90.00
_cell.angle_beta   90.00
_cell.angle_gamma   90.00
#
_symmetry.space_group_name_H-M   'P 1'
#
loop_
_entity.id
_entity.type
_entity.pdbx_description
1 polymer ?
#
loop_
_entity_poly.entity_id
_entity_poly.type
_entity_poly.pdbx_seq_one_letter_code
_entity_poly.pdbx_strand_id
1 'polypeptide(L)'
;MSSSPLNPILPLCQLPAGAIGRVRELTGDASFCQRVREMGFGESTFVTKVGGRGPFICHINGTRVALSHAAAMGIVVEQIGGR
;
A
#
# COMPACT_ATOMS: atom_id res chain seq x y z
N MET A 1 -6.95 -7.37 -26.88
CA MET A 1 -6.93 -7.28 -26.13
C MET A 1 -6.89 -7.42 -25.30
N SER A 2 -6.64 -7.33 -25.06
CA SER A 2 -6.49 -7.35 -24.20
C SER A 2 -6.56 -7.41 -23.53
N SER A 3 -6.84 -7.22 -23.64
CA SER A 3 -6.59 -7.05 -22.61
C SER A 3 -6.32 -7.77 -21.53
N SER A 4 -5.34 -7.72 -21.26
CA SER A 4 -5.03 -8.42 -20.07
C SER A 4 -5.83 -7.84 -18.93
N PRO A 5 -6.28 -8.68 -18.02
CA PRO A 5 -6.97 -8.16 -16.86
C PRO A 5 -6.04 -7.25 -16.11
N LEU A 6 -6.51 -6.05 -15.87
CA LEU A 6 -5.75 -5.12 -15.08
C LEU A 6 -5.97 -5.42 -13.62
N ASN A 7 -4.89 -5.38 -12.86
CA ASN A 7 -5.01 -5.50 -11.43
C ASN A 7 -5.68 -4.25 -10.87
N PRO A 8 -6.50 -4.39 -9.85
CA PRO A 8 -7.13 -3.21 -9.25
C PRO A 8 -6.09 -2.25 -8.70
N ILE A 9 -6.32 -0.97 -8.91
CA ILE A 9 -5.50 0.10 -8.35
C ILE A 9 -6.35 0.84 -7.33
N LEU A 10 -5.90 0.89 -6.10
CA LEU A 10 -6.71 1.39 -5.00
C LEU A 10 -5.81 1.95 -3.89
N PRO A 11 -6.38 2.78 -3.01
CA PRO A 11 -5.63 3.21 -1.83
C PRO A 11 -5.31 2.02 -0.94
N LEU A 12 -4.18 2.09 -0.28
CA LEU A 12 -3.76 1.00 0.61
C LEU A 12 -4.82 0.67 1.66
N CYS A 13 -5.55 1.68 2.12
CA CYS A 13 -6.58 1.45 3.13
C CYS A 13 -7.71 0.54 2.63
N GLN A 14 -7.86 0.41 1.33
CA GLN A 14 -8.89 -0.45 0.75
C GLN A 14 -8.36 -1.82 0.35
N LEU A 15 -7.06 -2.05 0.51
CA LEU A 15 -6.49 -3.34 0.20
C LEU A 15 -6.99 -4.37 1.21
N PRO A 16 -7.55 -5.50 0.76
CA PRO A 16 -8.05 -6.50 1.71
C PRO A 16 -6.93 -7.08 2.57
N ALA A 17 -7.27 -7.48 3.77
CA ALA A 17 -6.31 -8.17 4.63
C ALA A 17 -5.84 -9.44 3.95
N GLY A 18 -4.56 -9.69 4.00
CA GLY A 18 -3.95 -10.84 3.35
C GLY A 18 -3.56 -10.59 1.91
N ALA A 19 -4.00 -9.47 1.31
CA ALA A 19 -3.66 -9.18 -0.07
C ALA A 19 -2.29 -8.54 -0.15
N ILE A 20 -1.69 -8.68 -1.32
CA ILE A 20 -0.38 -8.10 -1.62
C ILE A 20 -0.58 -7.00 -2.64
N GLY A 21 -0.02 -5.83 -2.35
CA GLY A 21 -0.05 -4.72 -3.28
C GLY A 21 1.34 -4.28 -3.63
N ARG A 22 1.47 -3.66 -4.80
CA ARG A 22 2.71 -3.01 -5.19
C ARG A 22 2.45 -1.51 -5.22
N VAL A 23 3.28 -0.75 -4.52
CA VAL A 23 3.10 0.69 -4.44
C VAL A 23 3.28 1.29 -5.83
N ARG A 24 2.27 2.03 -6.27
CA ARG A 24 2.28 2.67 -7.58
C ARG A 24 2.57 4.15 -7.47
N GLU A 25 2.01 4.78 -6.46
CA GLU A 25 2.07 6.22 -6.38
C GLU A 25 1.87 6.66 -4.94
N LEU A 26 2.56 7.70 -4.55
CA LEU A 26 2.35 8.35 -3.27
C LEU A 26 1.71 9.70 -3.55
N THR A 27 0.53 9.92 -2.99
CA THR A 27 -0.17 11.18 -3.15
C THR A 27 -0.02 12.00 -1.89
N GLY A 28 -0.24 13.30 -2.00
CA GLY A 28 -0.08 14.19 -0.87
C GLY A 28 1.09 15.12 -1.11
N ASP A 29 1.48 15.86 -0.08
CA ASP A 29 2.56 16.82 -0.26
C ASP A 29 3.92 16.12 -0.18
N ALA A 30 4.97 16.88 -0.49
CA ALA A 30 6.32 16.31 -0.55
C ALA A 30 6.77 15.79 0.81
N SER A 31 6.36 16.45 1.87
CA SER A 31 6.75 16.04 3.21
C SER A 31 6.16 14.68 3.55
N PHE A 32 4.89 14.47 3.23
CA PHE A 32 4.24 13.19 3.45
C PHE A 32 4.91 12.10 2.61
N CYS A 33 5.13 12.38 1.34
CA CYS A 33 5.72 11.39 0.45
C CYS A 33 7.12 10.99 0.92
N GLN A 34 7.89 11.96 1.36
CA GLN A 34 9.22 11.65 1.85
C GLN A 34 9.17 10.77 3.09
N ARG A 35 8.25 11.07 4.02
CA ARG A 35 8.15 10.26 5.23
C ARG A 35 7.76 8.83 4.93
N VAL A 36 6.79 8.62 4.04
CA VAL A 36 6.39 7.25 3.76
C VAL A 36 7.44 6.51 2.97
N ARG A 37 8.21 7.19 2.13
CA ARG A 37 9.34 6.54 1.47
C ARG A 37 10.39 6.10 2.47
N GLU A 38 10.63 6.91 3.49
CA GLU A 38 11.60 6.56 4.52
C GLU A 38 11.11 5.39 5.36
N MET A 39 9.81 5.19 5.43
CA MET A 39 9.23 4.04 6.13
C MET A 39 9.29 2.77 5.28
N GLY A 40 9.66 2.87 4.02
CA GLY A 40 9.76 1.73 3.14
C GLY A 40 8.71 1.66 2.04
N PHE A 41 7.81 2.63 1.95
CA PHE A 41 6.72 2.61 0.98
C PHE A 41 7.11 3.33 -0.32
N GLY A 42 8.31 3.10 -0.81
CA GLY A 42 8.69 3.66 -2.09
C GLY A 42 7.94 2.99 -3.24
N GLU A 43 7.91 3.68 -4.38
CA GLU A 43 7.26 3.13 -5.56
C GLU A 43 7.86 1.79 -5.93
N SER A 44 7.03 0.87 -6.38
CA SER A 44 7.40 -0.50 -6.77
C SER A 44 7.69 -1.42 -5.59
N THR A 45 7.54 -0.94 -4.37
CA THR A 45 7.72 -1.79 -3.19
C THR A 45 6.48 -2.65 -3.00
N PHE A 46 6.69 -3.90 -2.62
CA PHE A 46 5.57 -4.79 -2.31
C PHE A 46 5.16 -4.63 -0.85
N VAL A 47 3.87 -4.61 -0.62
CA VAL A 47 3.32 -4.48 0.72
C VAL A 47 2.22 -5.51 0.90
N THR A 48 2.23 -6.19 2.05
CA THR A 48 1.19 -7.14 2.40
C THR A 48 0.38 -6.55 3.54
N LYS A 49 -0.92 -6.45 3.36
CA LYS A 49 -1.76 -5.95 4.44
C LYS A 49 -2.07 -7.08 5.38
N VAL A 50 -1.70 -6.91 6.65
CA VAL A 50 -1.89 -7.94 7.65
C VAL A 50 -3.28 -7.85 8.25
N GLY A 51 -3.76 -6.64 8.51
CA GLY A 51 -5.08 -6.49 9.09
C GLY A 51 -5.15 -5.18 9.85
N GLY A 52 -6.11 -5.08 10.71
CA GLY A 52 -6.18 -3.95 11.61
C GLY A 52 -7.50 -3.25 11.58
N ARG A 53 -7.99 -3.00 12.76
CA ARG A 53 -8.99 -2.00 13.03
C ARG A 53 -8.22 -0.83 13.58
N GLY A 54 -8.50 0.35 13.23
CA GLY A 54 -7.67 1.46 13.65
C GLY A 54 -6.43 1.51 12.77
N PRO A 55 -5.21 1.48 13.31
CA PRO A 55 -4.03 1.54 12.45
C PRO A 55 -3.96 0.32 11.56
N PHE A 56 -3.57 0.55 10.31
CA PHE A 56 -3.37 -0.56 9.38
C PHE A 56 -2.00 -1.16 9.63
N ILE A 57 -1.94 -2.47 9.72
CA ILE A 57 -0.69 -3.19 9.91
C ILE A 57 -0.29 -3.79 8.58
N CYS A 58 0.92 -3.49 8.15
CA CYS A 58 1.44 -3.95 6.86
C CYS A 58 2.82 -4.55 7.04
N HIS A 59 3.19 -5.46 6.16
CA HIS A 59 4.55 -5.97 6.09
C HIS A 59 5.23 -5.41 4.86
N ILE A 60 6.40 -4.83 5.05
CA ILE A 60 7.21 -4.28 3.99
C ILE A 60 8.65 -4.71 4.24
N ASN A 61 9.25 -5.37 3.25
CA ASN A 61 10.66 -5.76 3.35
C ASN A 61 10.95 -6.52 4.65
N GLY A 62 10.02 -7.38 5.06
CA GLY A 62 10.20 -8.16 6.26
C GLY A 62 9.93 -7.42 7.55
N THR A 63 9.49 -6.19 7.49
CA THR A 63 9.25 -5.36 8.66
C THR A 63 7.76 -5.07 8.79
N ARG A 64 7.25 -5.12 10.00
CA ARG A 64 5.87 -4.77 10.26
C ARG A 64 5.78 -3.27 10.53
N VAL A 65 4.89 -2.61 9.83
CA VAL A 65 4.70 -1.18 9.95
C VAL A 65 3.23 -0.87 10.19
N ALA A 66 2.95 0.02 11.11
CA ALA A 66 1.58 0.48 11.38
C ALA A 66 1.38 1.85 10.76
N LEU A 67 0.25 2.03 10.08
CA LEU A 67 -0.09 3.28 9.44
C LEU A 67 -1.44 3.77 9.92
N SER A 68 -1.59 5.07 10.04
CA SER A 68 -2.90 5.65 10.26
C SER A 68 -3.74 5.49 9.00
N HIS A 69 -5.05 5.59 9.17
CA HIS A 69 -5.96 5.54 8.02
C HIS A 69 -5.64 6.65 7.02
N ALA A 70 -5.37 7.85 7.53
CA ALA A 70 -5.07 8.98 6.66
C ALA A 70 -3.81 8.73 5.83
N ALA A 71 -2.78 8.14 6.44
CA ALA A 71 -1.57 7.82 5.70
C ALA A 71 -1.85 6.75 4.65
N ALA A 72 -2.63 5.73 5.00
CA ALA A 72 -2.95 4.65 4.08
C ALA A 72 -3.77 5.14 2.90
N MET A 73 -4.56 6.20 3.08
CA MET A 73 -5.32 6.79 1.98
C MET A 73 -4.42 7.41 0.92
N GLY A 74 -3.25 7.88 1.32
CA GLY A 74 -2.34 8.56 0.40
C GLY A 74 -1.39 7.63 -0.33
N ILE A 75 -1.46 6.33 -0.08
CA ILE A 75 -0.58 5.36 -0.72
C ILE A 75 -1.42 4.56 -1.69
N VAL A 76 -1.14 4.71 -2.98
CA VAL A 76 -1.88 4.02 -4.03
C VAL A 76 -1.13 2.76 -4.40
N VAL A 77 -1.82 1.65 -4.36
CA VAL A 77 -1.21 0.35 -4.65
C VAL A 77 -1.97 -0.37 -5.75
N GLU A 78 -1.28 -1.28 -6.39
CA GLU A 78 -1.86 -2.20 -7.35
C GLU A 78 -1.95 -3.56 -6.67
N GLN A 79 -3.14 -4.10 -6.55
CA GLN A 79 -3.31 -5.41 -5.93
C GLN A 79 -2.83 -6.48 -6.89
N ILE A 80 -1.79 -7.20 -6.49
CA ILE A 80 -1.16 -8.18 -7.38
C ILE A 80 -1.31 -9.59 -6.88
N GLY A 81 -1.81 -9.79 -5.66
CA GLY A 81 -1.97 -11.13 -5.14
C GLY A 81 -2.76 -11.12 -3.88
N GLY A 82 -2.97 -12.31 -3.33
CA GLY A 82 -3.74 -12.48 -2.14
C GLY A 82 -5.22 -12.43 -2.42
N ARG A 83 -6.00 -12.04 -1.41
CA ARG A 83 -7.44 -12.14 -1.51
C ARG A 83 -8.11 -10.84 -1.79
#